data_0b01503ac84afac088ccbfae6289ef88
#
_entry.id   0b01503ac84afac088ccbfae6289ef88
#
_cell.length_a   1.000
_cell.length_b   1.000
_cell.length_c   1.000
_cell.angle_alpha   90.00
_cell.angle_beta   90.00
_cell.angle_gamma   90.00
#
_symmetry.space_group_name_H-M   'P 1'
#
loop_
_entity.id
_entity.type
_entity.pdbx_description
1 polymer ?
#
loop_
_entity_poly.entity_id
_entity_poly.type
_entity_poly.pdbx_seq_one_letter_code
_entity_poly.pdbx_strand_id
1 'polypeptide(L)'
;KDRTYAGGHDHGDGVADPVLFNGDTDISNIALVYKWAPNGNIRQKNFTLLAEYFYLNEDGKLNNSAEMASYDGKQYGGFVEGIYQFTPQWRTGLRYDQLGSQLHASDDELLKDADLDFSGFHPKRYSLMLEWLPSEFSRVRAQINHDKSSKNDDKSSKNDDTQLLLQYTVSIGAHGAHSY
;
A
#
# COMPACT_ATOMS: atom_id res chain seq x y z
N LYS A 1 -15.71 -12.74 -12.05
CA LYS A 1 -16.42 -12.15 -10.91
C LYS A 1 -16.68 -10.69 -11.23
N ASP A 2 -17.95 -10.28 -11.20
CA ASP A 2 -18.35 -8.93 -11.62
C ASP A 2 -17.92 -7.90 -10.59
N ARG A 3 -17.32 -6.81 -11.03
CA ARG A 3 -16.98 -5.63 -10.23
C ARG A 3 -17.42 -4.37 -10.95
N THR A 4 -17.81 -3.35 -10.19
CA THR A 4 -18.14 -2.03 -10.70
C THR A 4 -17.00 -1.07 -10.38
N TYR A 5 -16.46 -0.42 -11.38
CA TYR A 5 -15.56 0.72 -11.23
C TYR A 5 -16.40 1.99 -11.21
N ALA A 6 -16.29 2.76 -10.14
CA ALA A 6 -17.05 3.99 -9.92
C ALA A 6 -16.33 5.21 -10.50
N GLY A 7 -15.69 5.08 -11.65
CA GLY A 7 -15.07 6.18 -12.36
C GLY A 7 -15.88 6.43 -13.62
N GLY A 8 -16.58 7.50 -13.74
CA GLY A 8 -17.22 7.92 -14.96
C GLY A 8 -16.97 9.39 -15.13
N HIS A 9 -16.34 9.82 -16.21
CA HIS A 9 -16.34 11.22 -16.60
C HIS A 9 -17.76 11.61 -17.00
N ASP A 10 -18.26 12.69 -16.40
CA ASP A 10 -19.54 13.31 -16.79
C ASP A 10 -19.43 13.86 -18.22
N HIS A 11 -20.07 13.23 -19.17
CA HIS A 11 -20.18 13.69 -20.57
C HIS A 11 -21.26 14.77 -20.77
N GLY A 12 -21.67 15.47 -19.72
CA GLY A 12 -22.47 16.69 -19.81
C GLY A 12 -23.95 16.54 -19.46
N ASP A 13 -24.42 15.38 -19.08
CA ASP A 13 -25.79 15.10 -18.63
C ASP A 13 -25.88 14.75 -17.12
N GLY A 14 -24.78 14.85 -16.38
CA GLY A 14 -24.78 14.77 -14.91
C GLY A 14 -24.87 13.38 -14.33
N VAL A 15 -24.76 12.32 -15.12
CA VAL A 15 -24.72 10.92 -14.64
C VAL A 15 -23.56 10.21 -15.32
N ALA A 16 -22.51 9.91 -14.55
CA ALA A 16 -21.43 9.07 -15.03
C ALA A 16 -21.91 7.63 -15.17
N ASP A 17 -21.76 7.05 -16.36
CA ASP A 17 -22.06 5.63 -16.59
C ASP A 17 -20.98 4.77 -15.91
N PRO A 18 -21.36 3.88 -14.96
CA PRO A 18 -20.39 3.02 -14.29
C PRO A 18 -19.77 2.03 -15.26
N VAL A 19 -18.45 1.87 -15.20
CA VAL A 19 -17.77 0.81 -15.95
C VAL A 19 -17.79 -0.48 -15.14
N LEU A 20 -18.27 -1.55 -15.76
CA LEU A 20 -18.34 -2.87 -15.17
C LEU A 20 -17.19 -3.75 -15.67
N PHE A 21 -16.49 -4.39 -14.76
CA PHE A 21 -15.54 -5.46 -15.07
C PHE A 21 -16.23 -6.82 -14.95
N ASN A 22 -16.09 -7.63 -15.98
CA ASN A 22 -16.53 -9.02 -15.98
C ASN A 22 -15.37 -9.91 -16.45
N GLY A 23 -14.87 -10.75 -15.55
CA GLY A 23 -13.73 -11.61 -15.85
C GLY A 23 -13.19 -12.32 -14.62
N ASP A 24 -11.99 -12.84 -14.78
CA ASP A 24 -11.27 -13.56 -13.73
C ASP A 24 -10.24 -12.65 -13.07
N THR A 25 -10.04 -12.87 -11.78
CA THR A 25 -9.05 -12.15 -10.97
C THR A 25 -8.29 -13.15 -10.11
N ASP A 26 -7.00 -13.21 -10.33
CA ASP A 26 -6.08 -14.02 -9.53
C ASP A 26 -5.22 -13.11 -8.65
N ILE A 27 -5.16 -13.41 -7.36
CA ILE A 27 -4.33 -12.70 -6.40
C ILE A 27 -3.36 -13.68 -5.78
N SER A 28 -2.08 -13.38 -5.88
CA SER A 28 -1.00 -14.11 -5.21
C SER A 28 -0.32 -13.21 -4.19
N ASN A 29 0.01 -13.79 -3.04
CA ASN A 29 0.71 -13.08 -1.97
C ASN A 29 1.84 -13.95 -1.41
N ILE A 30 2.96 -13.31 -1.10
CA ILE A 30 4.07 -13.92 -0.35
C ILE A 30 4.50 -12.97 0.76
N ALA A 31 4.66 -13.52 1.97
CA ALA A 31 5.10 -12.77 3.13
C ALA A 31 6.31 -13.44 3.79
N LEU A 32 7.24 -12.62 4.28
CA LEU A 32 8.41 -13.04 5.04
C LEU A 32 8.47 -12.29 6.35
N VAL A 33 8.68 -13.01 7.44
CA VAL A 33 8.97 -12.46 8.77
C VAL A 33 10.25 -13.09 9.29
N TYR A 34 11.28 -12.29 9.50
CA TYR A 34 12.52 -12.69 10.12
C TYR A 34 12.73 -11.96 11.42
N LYS A 35 13.02 -12.68 12.51
CA LYS A 35 13.28 -12.11 13.84
C LYS A 35 14.62 -12.60 14.36
N TRP A 36 15.41 -11.68 14.86
CA TRP A 36 16.71 -11.96 15.44
C TRP A 36 16.89 -11.20 16.76
N ALA A 37 17.42 -11.87 17.75
CA ALA A 37 17.77 -11.28 19.03
C ALA A 37 19.12 -11.83 19.51
N PRO A 38 20.09 -10.97 19.81
CA PRO A 38 21.34 -11.37 20.41
C PRO A 38 21.08 -12.10 21.75
N ASN A 39 21.73 -13.23 21.94
CA ASN A 39 21.60 -14.03 23.16
C ASN A 39 20.16 -14.50 23.50
N GLY A 40 19.26 -14.51 22.53
CA GLY A 40 17.86 -14.90 22.72
C GLY A 40 16.99 -13.91 23.52
N ASN A 41 17.53 -12.77 23.94
CA ASN A 41 16.78 -11.81 24.75
C ASN A 41 16.16 -10.70 23.87
N ILE A 42 14.92 -10.93 23.43
CA ILE A 42 14.15 -10.00 22.58
C ILE A 42 13.79 -8.69 23.29
N ARG A 43 13.82 -8.65 24.63
CA ARG A 43 13.44 -7.45 25.40
C ARG A 43 14.54 -6.39 25.42
N GLN A 44 15.79 -6.79 25.22
CA GLN A 44 16.92 -5.85 25.24
C GLN A 44 17.24 -5.29 23.87
N LYS A 45 17.59 -6.17 22.94
CA LYS A 45 17.92 -5.83 21.58
C LYS A 45 17.31 -6.85 20.63
N ASN A 46 16.68 -6.39 19.61
CA ASN A 46 16.16 -7.29 18.56
C ASN A 46 16.10 -6.57 17.23
N PHE A 47 16.08 -7.37 16.18
CA PHE A 47 15.82 -6.92 14.82
C PHE A 47 14.69 -7.75 14.24
N THR A 48 13.73 -7.07 13.64
CA THR A 48 12.63 -7.70 12.90
C THR A 48 12.66 -7.19 11.47
N LEU A 49 12.68 -8.11 10.51
CA LEU A 49 12.47 -7.82 9.10
C LEU A 49 11.13 -8.37 8.68
N LEU A 50 10.33 -7.52 8.04
CA LEU A 50 9.07 -7.89 7.41
C LEU A 50 9.16 -7.56 5.92
N ALA A 51 8.68 -8.45 5.08
CA ALA A 51 8.54 -8.18 3.67
C ALA A 51 7.25 -8.85 3.18
N GLU A 52 6.54 -8.17 2.28
CA GLU A 52 5.34 -8.69 1.68
C GLU A 52 5.27 -8.25 0.23
N TYR A 53 4.82 -9.13 -0.64
CA TYR A 53 4.64 -8.87 -2.05
C TYR A 53 3.31 -9.44 -2.52
N PHE A 54 2.55 -8.62 -3.24
CA PHE A 54 1.27 -8.96 -3.86
C PHE A 54 1.41 -8.90 -5.37
N TYR A 55 0.75 -9.81 -6.02
CA TYR A 55 0.58 -9.82 -7.46
C TYR A 55 -0.88 -10.10 -7.78
N LEU A 56 -1.48 -9.22 -8.55
CA LEU A 56 -2.85 -9.34 -9.04
C LEU A 56 -2.81 -9.42 -10.56
N ASN A 57 -3.52 -10.39 -11.11
CA ASN A 57 -3.74 -10.57 -12.54
C ASN A 57 -5.23 -10.58 -12.81
N GLU A 58 -5.66 -9.81 -13.79
CA GLU A 58 -7.05 -9.70 -14.24
C GLU A 58 -7.11 -9.92 -15.73
N ASP A 59 -8.02 -10.77 -16.16
CA ASP A 59 -8.34 -11.03 -17.57
C ASP A 59 -9.86 -11.01 -17.75
N GLY A 60 -10.34 -10.21 -18.69
CA GLY A 60 -11.77 -10.10 -18.89
C GLY A 60 -12.18 -8.98 -19.84
N LYS A 61 -13.29 -8.34 -19.49
CA LYS A 61 -13.89 -7.26 -20.26
C LYS A 61 -14.31 -6.12 -19.37
N LEU A 62 -14.11 -4.92 -19.85
CA LEU A 62 -14.74 -3.71 -19.35
C LEU A 62 -15.94 -3.40 -20.23
N ASN A 63 -17.04 -2.99 -19.64
CA ASN A 63 -18.23 -2.56 -20.34
C ASN A 63 -18.97 -1.44 -19.61
N ASN A 64 -19.48 -0.49 -20.35
CA ASN A 64 -20.48 0.49 -19.93
C ASN A 64 -21.78 0.27 -20.71
N SER A 65 -22.74 1.19 -20.64
CA SER A 65 -24.01 1.07 -21.34
C SER A 65 -23.89 1.08 -22.87
N ALA A 66 -22.78 1.60 -23.43
CA ALA A 66 -22.58 1.83 -24.86
C ALA A 66 -21.47 0.95 -25.47
N GLU A 67 -20.43 0.61 -24.71
CA GLU A 67 -19.18 0.05 -25.22
C GLU A 67 -18.71 -1.16 -24.41
N MET A 68 -17.92 -2.03 -25.08
CA MET A 68 -17.27 -3.19 -24.47
C MET A 68 -15.86 -3.34 -25.01
N ALA A 69 -14.89 -3.46 -24.10
CA ALA A 69 -13.48 -3.67 -24.43
C ALA A 69 -12.92 -4.92 -23.75
N SER A 70 -11.97 -5.60 -24.39
CA SER A 70 -11.14 -6.60 -23.72
C SER A 70 -10.18 -5.90 -22.75
N TYR A 71 -9.93 -6.51 -21.59
CA TYR A 71 -9.09 -5.97 -20.55
C TYR A 71 -8.12 -7.03 -20.01
N ASP A 72 -6.84 -6.68 -19.94
CA ASP A 72 -5.76 -7.42 -19.26
C ASP A 72 -5.08 -6.47 -18.29
N GLY A 73 -5.13 -6.79 -17.02
CA GLY A 73 -4.59 -5.95 -15.94
C GLY A 73 -3.64 -6.72 -15.05
N LYS A 74 -2.41 -6.21 -14.91
CA LYS A 74 -1.43 -6.71 -13.96
C LYS A 74 -1.06 -5.61 -12.99
N GLN A 75 -1.27 -5.88 -11.71
CA GLN A 75 -0.89 -4.97 -10.64
C GLN A 75 -0.02 -5.72 -9.64
N TYR A 76 1.01 -5.08 -9.18
CA TYR A 76 1.92 -5.67 -8.20
C TYR A 76 2.39 -4.62 -7.22
N GLY A 77 2.73 -5.09 -6.04
CA GLY A 77 3.24 -4.20 -5.02
C GLY A 77 3.75 -4.94 -3.81
N GLY A 78 4.47 -4.23 -2.99
CA GLY A 78 4.99 -4.81 -1.78
C GLY A 78 5.76 -3.81 -0.94
N PHE A 79 6.20 -4.30 0.20
CA PHE A 79 7.03 -3.52 1.09
C PHE A 79 8.12 -4.38 1.74
N VAL A 80 9.16 -3.69 2.17
CA VAL A 80 10.19 -4.23 3.07
C VAL A 80 10.32 -3.28 4.24
N GLU A 81 10.25 -3.80 5.47
CA GLU A 81 10.37 -3.04 6.71
C GLU A 81 11.38 -3.70 7.64
N GLY A 82 12.36 -2.94 8.09
CA GLY A 82 13.33 -3.34 9.09
C GLY A 82 13.14 -2.53 10.37
N ILE A 83 12.91 -3.19 11.51
CA ILE A 83 12.75 -2.57 12.83
C ILE A 83 13.88 -3.05 13.73
N TYR A 84 14.64 -2.13 14.30
CA TYR A 84 15.71 -2.42 15.25
C TYR A 84 15.45 -1.79 16.60
N GLN A 85 15.30 -2.62 17.62
CA GLN A 85 15.27 -2.21 19.02
C GLN A 85 16.69 -2.21 19.57
N PHE A 86 17.21 -1.05 19.88
CA PHE A 86 18.59 -0.89 20.36
C PHE A 86 18.71 -0.75 21.87
N THR A 87 17.60 -0.42 22.57
CA THR A 87 17.44 -0.50 24.01
C THR A 87 16.04 -1.01 24.36
N PRO A 88 15.77 -1.40 25.62
CA PRO A 88 14.40 -1.82 26.00
C PRO A 88 13.31 -0.79 25.72
N GLN A 89 13.68 0.49 25.67
CA GLN A 89 12.74 1.60 25.54
C GLN A 89 12.76 2.26 24.16
N TRP A 90 13.73 1.96 23.31
CA TRP A 90 13.88 2.66 22.05
C TRP A 90 14.02 1.70 20.88
N ARG A 91 13.28 1.98 19.82
CA ARG A 91 13.43 1.30 18.54
C ARG A 91 13.29 2.27 17.38
N THR A 92 13.92 1.94 16.27
CA THR A 92 13.82 2.66 15.01
C THR A 92 13.45 1.69 13.90
N GLY A 93 12.83 2.20 12.86
CA GLY A 93 12.43 1.39 11.71
C GLY A 93 12.55 2.16 10.41
N LEU A 94 12.90 1.42 9.37
CA LEU A 94 12.91 1.87 7.99
C LEU A 94 11.95 1.01 7.19
N ARG A 95 11.14 1.63 6.35
CA ARG A 95 10.23 0.94 5.44
C ARG A 95 10.31 1.54 4.05
N TYR A 96 10.30 0.66 3.06
CA TYR A 96 10.16 0.99 1.66
C TYR A 96 8.95 0.28 1.08
N ASP A 97 8.09 1.04 0.42
CA ASP A 97 6.91 0.55 -0.30
C ASP A 97 7.04 0.88 -1.78
N GLN A 98 6.60 -0.02 -2.64
CA GLN A 98 6.51 0.19 -4.08
C GLN A 98 5.28 -0.52 -4.64
N LEU A 99 4.59 0.17 -5.56
CA LEU A 99 3.53 -0.40 -6.38
C LEU A 99 3.91 -0.29 -7.86
N GLY A 100 3.22 -1.02 -8.70
CA GLY A 100 3.34 -0.92 -10.14
C GLY A 100 2.13 -1.55 -10.84
N SER A 101 1.88 -1.10 -12.06
CA SER A 101 0.75 -1.58 -12.85
C SER A 101 1.11 -1.66 -14.33
N GLN A 102 0.49 -2.62 -15.01
CA GLN A 102 0.47 -2.77 -16.45
C GLN A 102 -0.97 -3.09 -16.82
N LEU A 103 -1.68 -2.11 -17.34
CA LEU A 103 -3.10 -2.19 -17.62
C LEU A 103 -3.30 -1.91 -19.11
N HIS A 104 -4.03 -2.79 -19.78
CA HIS A 104 -4.32 -2.70 -21.21
C HIS A 104 -5.79 -3.01 -21.47
N ALA A 105 -6.44 -2.17 -22.25
CA ALA A 105 -7.74 -2.45 -22.81
C ALA A 105 -7.69 -2.27 -24.32
N SER A 106 -8.61 -2.90 -25.04
CA SER A 106 -8.75 -2.68 -26.48
C SER A 106 -9.35 -1.31 -26.81
N ASP A 107 -9.87 -0.61 -25.79
CA ASP A 107 -10.40 0.74 -25.85
C ASP A 107 -9.80 1.58 -24.71
N ASP A 108 -9.05 2.63 -25.07
CA ASP A 108 -8.37 3.51 -24.13
C ASP A 108 -9.35 4.50 -23.47
N GLU A 109 -10.49 4.84 -24.09
CA GLU A 109 -11.50 5.72 -23.49
C GLU A 109 -12.19 5.00 -22.34
N LEU A 110 -12.60 3.77 -22.55
CA LEU A 110 -13.22 2.95 -21.52
C LEU A 110 -12.26 2.67 -20.35
N LEU A 111 -10.95 2.58 -20.61
CA LEU A 111 -9.92 2.44 -19.58
C LEU A 111 -9.82 3.71 -18.71
N LYS A 112 -9.94 4.89 -19.33
CA LYS A 112 -9.95 6.17 -18.61
C LYS A 112 -11.23 6.36 -17.80
N ASP A 113 -12.37 5.99 -18.38
CA ASP A 113 -13.67 6.06 -17.71
C ASP A 113 -13.73 5.13 -16.47
N ALA A 114 -12.96 4.07 -16.49
CA ALA A 114 -12.77 3.18 -15.35
C ALA A 114 -11.75 3.68 -14.31
N ASP A 115 -11.11 4.86 -14.49
CA ASP A 115 -9.97 5.35 -13.71
C ASP A 115 -8.77 4.36 -13.67
N LEU A 116 -8.58 3.59 -14.74
CA LEU A 116 -7.52 2.60 -14.90
C LEU A 116 -6.36 3.08 -15.81
N ASP A 117 -6.27 4.37 -16.10
CA ASP A 117 -5.26 4.96 -16.99
C ASP A 117 -3.88 5.20 -16.33
N PHE A 118 -3.58 4.45 -15.26
CA PHE A 118 -2.33 4.55 -14.49
C PHE A 118 -1.30 3.48 -14.85
N SER A 119 -1.41 2.87 -16.03
CA SER A 119 -0.41 1.91 -16.52
C SER A 119 1.00 2.52 -16.58
N GLY A 120 1.99 1.77 -16.08
CA GLY A 120 3.37 2.24 -16.02
C GLY A 120 3.69 3.24 -14.92
N PHE A 121 2.71 3.60 -14.09
CA PHE A 121 2.96 4.40 -12.90
C PHE A 121 3.50 3.53 -11.76
N HIS A 122 4.59 3.97 -11.13
CA HIS A 122 5.30 3.24 -10.08
C HIS A 122 5.45 4.07 -8.81
N PRO A 123 4.39 4.22 -8.01
CA PRO A 123 4.44 4.96 -6.75
C PRO A 123 5.39 4.29 -5.75
N LYS A 124 6.11 5.12 -5.00
CA LYS A 124 7.10 4.69 -4.01
C LYS A 124 6.96 5.52 -2.75
N ARG A 125 7.17 4.87 -1.60
CA ARG A 125 7.21 5.54 -0.31
C ARG A 125 8.39 5.07 0.52
N TYR A 126 9.03 6.02 1.18
CA TYR A 126 10.09 5.79 2.15
C TYR A 126 9.61 6.28 3.51
N SER A 127 9.73 5.44 4.53
CA SER A 127 9.32 5.81 5.89
C SER A 127 10.46 5.56 6.87
N LEU A 128 10.67 6.51 7.76
CA LEU A 128 11.57 6.39 8.90
C LEU A 128 10.76 6.61 10.17
N MET A 129 10.91 5.72 11.15
CA MET A 129 10.25 5.85 12.42
C MET A 129 11.23 5.79 13.58
N LEU A 130 10.90 6.50 14.65
CA LEU A 130 11.51 6.40 15.98
C LEU A 130 10.40 6.21 17.01
N GLU A 131 10.56 5.21 17.88
CA GLU A 131 9.61 4.94 18.94
C GLU A 131 10.29 4.96 20.29
N TRP A 132 9.59 5.55 21.24
CA TRP A 132 9.90 5.51 22.66
C TRP A 132 8.80 4.75 23.41
N LEU A 133 9.20 3.76 24.20
CA LEU A 133 8.34 2.88 24.98
C LEU A 133 8.60 3.15 26.48
N PRO A 134 7.99 4.19 27.06
CA PRO A 134 8.20 4.54 28.47
C PRO A 134 7.70 3.45 29.42
N SER A 135 6.74 2.65 29.00
CA SER A 135 6.21 1.51 29.75
C SER A 135 5.70 0.42 28.80
N GLU A 136 5.34 -0.74 29.34
CA GLU A 136 4.67 -1.82 28.57
C GLU A 136 3.30 -1.41 28.04
N PHE A 137 2.71 -0.36 28.60
CA PHE A 137 1.35 0.11 28.29
C PHE A 137 1.32 1.38 27.45
N SER A 138 2.45 1.97 27.16
CA SER A 138 2.50 3.26 26.45
C SER A 138 3.61 3.32 25.42
N ARG A 139 3.33 4.02 24.34
CA ARG A 139 4.25 4.21 23.21
C ARG A 139 4.07 5.59 22.61
N VAL A 140 5.19 6.26 22.35
CA VAL A 140 5.26 7.47 21.53
C VAL A 140 6.01 7.11 20.25
N ARG A 141 5.44 7.43 19.10
CA ARG A 141 6.06 7.23 17.78
C ARG A 141 6.14 8.56 17.06
N ALA A 142 7.30 8.88 16.52
CA ALA A 142 7.50 9.88 15.51
C ALA A 142 7.85 9.17 14.20
N GLN A 143 7.21 9.56 13.09
CA GLN A 143 7.45 8.95 11.79
C GLN A 143 7.45 10.03 10.72
N ILE A 144 8.41 9.96 9.80
CA ILE A 144 8.44 10.74 8.58
C ILE A 144 8.25 9.82 7.39
N ASN A 145 7.34 10.19 6.50
CA ASN A 145 7.10 9.53 5.23
C ASN A 145 7.47 10.48 4.10
N HIS A 146 8.22 9.98 3.14
CA HIS A 146 8.48 10.67 1.87
C HIS A 146 7.81 9.87 0.74
N ASP A 147 6.80 10.47 0.15
CA ASP A 147 5.91 9.84 -0.81
C ASP A 147 6.19 10.36 -2.22
N LYS A 148 6.44 9.45 -3.15
CA LYS A 148 6.59 9.70 -4.59
C LYS A 148 5.44 9.03 -5.34
N SER A 149 4.23 9.19 -4.83
CA SER A 149 3.02 8.53 -5.34
C SER A 149 2.09 9.48 -6.10
N SER A 150 2.48 10.74 -6.30
CA SER A 150 1.67 11.66 -7.10
C SER A 150 1.84 11.39 -8.59
N LYS A 151 0.72 11.10 -9.28
CA LYS A 151 0.61 11.09 -10.74
C LYS A 151 0.36 12.52 -11.17
N ASN A 152 1.40 13.20 -11.63
CA ASN A 152 1.25 14.54 -12.20
C ASN A 152 1.24 14.44 -13.71
N ASP A 153 0.11 14.77 -14.32
CA ASP A 153 -0.03 14.95 -15.77
C ASP A 153 0.80 16.16 -16.28
N ASP A 154 1.17 17.05 -15.37
CA ASP A 154 2.02 18.19 -15.67
C ASP A 154 3.48 17.89 -15.34
N LYS A 155 4.30 17.70 -16.35
CA LYS A 155 5.75 17.40 -16.25
C LYS A 155 6.57 18.47 -15.51
N SER A 156 5.94 19.57 -15.07
CA SER A 156 6.59 20.70 -14.40
C SER A 156 6.54 20.64 -12.87
N SER A 157 5.75 19.78 -12.26
CA SER A 157 5.58 19.71 -10.79
C SER A 157 5.73 18.27 -10.30
N LYS A 158 6.95 17.89 -9.90
CA LYS A 158 7.19 16.73 -9.04
C LYS A 158 6.64 17.08 -7.65
N ASN A 159 5.41 16.75 -7.36
CA ASN A 159 4.88 16.88 -6.00
C ASN A 159 5.21 15.63 -5.20
N ASP A 160 6.48 15.50 -4.81
CA ASP A 160 6.85 14.60 -3.73
C ASP A 160 6.21 15.15 -2.44
N ASP A 161 5.47 14.33 -1.72
CA ASP A 161 4.86 14.71 -0.45
C ASP A 161 5.69 14.20 0.73
N THR A 162 5.82 15.03 1.76
CA THR A 162 6.53 14.65 2.99
C THR A 162 5.62 14.88 4.18
N GLN A 163 5.30 13.80 4.88
CA GLN A 163 4.40 13.79 6.02
C GLN A 163 5.17 13.52 7.29
N LEU A 164 4.91 14.32 8.33
CA LEU A 164 5.37 14.07 9.70
C LEU A 164 4.19 13.61 10.54
N LEU A 165 4.32 12.45 11.16
CA LEU A 165 3.31 11.84 12.01
C LEU A 165 3.83 11.72 13.44
N LEU A 166 3.02 12.12 14.42
CA LEU A 166 3.26 11.91 15.82
C LEU A 166 2.09 11.11 16.42
N GLN A 167 2.38 9.98 17.05
CA GLN A 167 1.36 9.09 17.62
C GLN A 167 1.70 8.81 19.08
N TYR A 168 0.70 8.93 19.94
CA TYR A 168 0.73 8.42 21.31
C TYR A 168 -0.28 7.29 21.45
N THR A 169 0.15 6.14 21.96
CA THR A 169 -0.70 4.97 22.18
C THR A 169 -0.65 4.56 23.64
N VAL A 170 -1.81 4.33 24.23
CA VAL A 170 -1.97 3.78 25.58
C VAL A 170 -2.83 2.54 25.48
N SER A 171 -2.39 1.44 26.10
CA SER A 171 -3.20 0.22 26.27
C SER A 171 -3.76 0.20 27.68
N ILE A 172 -5.09 0.16 27.80
CA ILE A 172 -5.80 0.10 29.07
C ILE A 172 -6.54 -1.24 29.11
N GLY A 173 -6.30 -2.04 30.14
CA GLY A 173 -6.95 -3.34 30.31
C GLY A 173 -6.05 -4.37 30.98
N ALA A 174 -6.64 -5.52 31.37
CA ALA A 174 -5.86 -6.64 31.88
C ALA A 174 -5.05 -7.27 30.73
N HIS A 175 -3.73 -7.32 30.87
CA HIS A 175 -2.90 -8.10 29.99
C HIS A 175 -3.18 -9.58 30.15
N GLY A 176 -3.60 -10.24 29.08
CA GLY A 176 -3.51 -11.69 29.02
C GLY A 176 -2.06 -12.13 29.25
N ALA A 177 -1.84 -13.09 30.13
CA ALA A 177 -0.52 -13.64 30.37
C ALA A 177 0.12 -14.06 29.04
N HIS A 178 1.29 -13.49 28.71
CA HIS A 178 2.05 -13.95 27.57
C HIS A 178 2.45 -15.40 27.82
N SER A 179 1.91 -16.33 27.03
CA SER A 179 2.44 -17.68 26.95
C SER A 179 3.84 -17.57 26.32
N TYR A 180 4.83 -18.04 27.06
CA TYR A 180 6.24 -18.12 26.66
C TYR A 180 6.45 -19.20 25.58
#